data_ab2fa80e5154c97335af57115eadff87
#
_entry.id   ab2fa80e5154c97335af57115eadff87
#
_cell.length_a   1.000
_cell.length_b   1.000
_cell.length_c   1.000
_cell.angle_alpha   90.00
_cell.angle_beta   90.00
_cell.angle_gamma   90.00
#
_symmetry.space_group_name_H-M   'P 1'
#
loop_
_entity.id
_entity.type
_entity.pdbx_description
1 polymer ?
#
loop_
_entity_poly.entity_id
_entity_poly.type
_entity_poly.pdbx_seq_one_letter_code
_entity_poly.pdbx_strand_id
1 'polypeptide(L)'
;MDMTTKSCREFVTVLASNEPAPGGGGASALVAALGTALGNMVGSLTVGKKKYADVEAEIVALKGKCDLLQNELLDQVPADAEGFIPLSKAYGIPKDDPTRAETLEKATIIACQVPMHIMELCCESIEAISVFAAKGSRLAVSDAGCGAAIVKSALQAASLNVFINTKTLANRAVAEEMNAKCLGMLDTYGKLADEIFETVKAGFFK
;
A
#
# COMPACT_ATOMS: atom_id res chain seq x y z
N MET A 1 -2.14 5.84 18.80
CA MET A 1 -1.44 4.61 19.31
C MET A 1 -0.77 3.95 18.11
N ASP A 2 0.52 3.71 18.18
CA ASP A 2 1.22 3.01 17.09
C ASP A 2 0.95 1.51 17.17
N MET A 3 0.13 1.02 16.23
CA MET A 3 -0.26 -0.39 16.16
C MET A 3 0.82 -1.29 15.55
N THR A 4 1.86 -0.72 14.92
CA THR A 4 2.97 -1.50 14.37
C THR A 4 3.88 -2.10 15.44
N THR A 5 3.86 -1.53 16.65
CA THR A 5 4.60 -2.02 17.83
C THR A 5 3.87 -3.13 18.59
N LYS A 6 2.65 -3.48 18.19
CA LYS A 6 1.83 -4.51 18.81
C LYS A 6 2.04 -5.87 18.17
N SER A 7 1.62 -6.93 18.87
CA SER A 7 1.60 -8.24 18.25
C SER A 7 0.58 -8.29 17.11
N CYS A 8 0.81 -9.18 16.13
CA CYS A 8 -0.15 -9.41 15.05
C CYS A 8 -1.55 -9.77 15.60
N ARG A 9 -1.63 -10.48 16.73
CA ARG A 9 -2.90 -10.84 17.38
C ARG A 9 -3.62 -9.61 17.92
N GLU A 10 -2.91 -8.71 18.60
CA GLU A 10 -3.47 -7.46 19.10
C GLU A 10 -3.93 -6.57 17.95
N PHE A 11 -3.13 -6.45 16.88
CA PHE A 11 -3.52 -5.68 15.70
C PHE A 11 -4.85 -6.17 15.12
N VAL A 12 -4.97 -7.47 14.87
CA VAL A 12 -6.20 -8.09 14.33
C VAL A 12 -7.39 -7.93 15.29
N THR A 13 -7.16 -8.07 16.60
CA THR A 13 -8.22 -7.89 17.60
C THR A 13 -8.76 -6.45 17.61
N VAL A 14 -7.89 -5.45 17.57
CA VAL A 14 -8.29 -4.03 17.55
C VAL A 14 -8.97 -3.68 16.22
N LEU A 15 -8.40 -4.14 15.08
CA LEU A 15 -9.00 -3.93 13.77
C LEU A 15 -10.42 -4.50 13.66
N ALA A 16 -10.71 -5.61 14.34
CA ALA A 16 -12.03 -6.25 14.35
C ALA A 16 -13.00 -5.63 15.37
N SER A 17 -12.58 -4.64 16.12
CA SER A 17 -13.39 -4.00 17.17
C SER A 17 -14.19 -2.81 16.64
N ASN A 18 -14.81 -2.05 17.54
CA ASN A 18 -15.46 -0.77 17.24
C ASN A 18 -14.54 0.45 17.43
N GLU A 19 -13.24 0.21 17.63
CA GLU A 19 -12.24 1.28 17.68
C GLU A 19 -12.18 1.99 16.32
N PRO A 20 -12.05 3.33 16.29
CA PRO A 20 -12.01 4.08 15.04
C PRO A 20 -10.75 3.88 14.20
N ALA A 21 -9.70 3.32 14.79
CA ALA A 21 -8.41 3.03 14.16
C ALA A 21 -7.71 1.84 14.84
N PRO A 22 -6.92 1.02 14.07
CA PRO A 22 -6.69 1.13 12.64
C PRO A 22 -7.93 0.79 11.82
N GLY A 23 -8.04 1.40 10.64
CA GLY A 23 -9.07 1.11 9.65
C GLY A 23 -8.49 0.44 8.39
N GLY A 24 -9.26 0.54 7.30
CA GLY A 24 -8.88 -0.05 6.02
C GLY A 24 -7.58 0.50 5.44
N GLY A 25 -7.27 1.79 5.65
CA GLY A 25 -6.02 2.40 5.19
C GLY A 25 -4.82 1.86 5.95
N GLY A 26 -4.83 1.90 7.28
CA GLY A 26 -3.76 1.34 8.10
C GLY A 26 -3.56 -0.16 7.87
N ALA A 27 -4.64 -0.94 7.69
CA ALA A 27 -4.55 -2.34 7.33
C ALA A 27 -3.91 -2.55 5.94
N SER A 28 -4.25 -1.70 4.95
CA SER A 28 -3.66 -1.75 3.61
C SER A 28 -2.16 -1.48 3.64
N ALA A 29 -1.73 -0.49 4.43
CA ALA A 29 -0.32 -0.15 4.60
C ALA A 29 0.49 -1.33 5.19
N LEU A 30 -0.02 -1.95 6.25
CA LEU A 30 0.62 -3.14 6.85
C LEU A 30 0.71 -4.30 5.84
N VAL A 31 -0.36 -4.58 5.11
CA VAL A 31 -0.40 -5.65 4.11
C VAL A 31 0.58 -5.35 2.96
N ALA A 32 0.70 -4.11 2.51
CA ALA A 32 1.67 -3.69 1.51
C ALA A 32 3.11 -3.89 2.00
N ALA A 33 3.43 -3.52 3.24
CA ALA A 33 4.75 -3.73 3.85
C ALA A 33 5.13 -5.22 3.88
N LEU A 34 4.19 -6.11 4.25
CA LEU A 34 4.40 -7.56 4.23
C LEU A 34 4.68 -8.09 2.81
N GLY A 35 3.90 -7.64 1.81
CA GLY A 35 4.12 -8.03 0.42
C GLY A 35 5.45 -7.55 -0.12
N THR A 36 5.85 -6.31 0.21
CA THR A 36 7.17 -5.73 -0.15
C THR A 36 8.30 -6.52 0.49
N ALA A 37 8.15 -6.94 1.76
CA ALA A 37 9.13 -7.75 2.47
C ALA A 37 9.33 -9.13 1.82
N LEU A 38 8.27 -9.77 1.31
CA LEU A 38 8.38 -11.02 0.55
C LEU A 38 9.21 -10.84 -0.73
N GLY A 39 8.99 -9.77 -1.48
CA GLY A 39 9.84 -9.44 -2.62
C GLY A 39 11.29 -9.23 -2.21
N ASN A 40 11.54 -8.45 -1.16
CA ASN A 40 12.88 -8.19 -0.64
C ASN A 40 13.60 -9.45 -0.12
N MET A 41 12.86 -10.42 0.41
CA MET A 41 13.38 -11.73 0.79
C MET A 41 13.98 -12.47 -0.42
N VAL A 42 13.36 -12.39 -1.61
CA VAL A 42 13.92 -12.96 -2.83
C VAL A 42 15.27 -12.32 -3.15
N GLY A 43 15.38 -10.99 -3.01
CA GLY A 43 16.65 -10.27 -3.14
C GLY A 43 17.70 -10.76 -2.15
N SER A 44 17.34 -10.90 -0.87
CA SER A 44 18.23 -11.42 0.18
C SER A 44 18.74 -12.83 -0.10
N LEU A 45 17.89 -13.67 -0.70
CA LEU A 45 18.26 -15.02 -1.12
C LEU A 45 18.98 -15.08 -2.47
N THR A 46 19.20 -13.93 -3.12
CA THR A 46 19.93 -13.81 -4.40
C THR A 46 21.36 -13.36 -4.18
N VAL A 47 21.57 -12.35 -3.34
CA VAL A 47 22.87 -11.73 -3.05
C VAL A 47 23.90 -12.76 -2.55
N GLY A 48 25.16 -12.61 -2.99
CA GLY A 48 26.28 -13.48 -2.61
C GLY A 48 26.34 -14.82 -3.33
N LYS A 49 25.42 -15.11 -4.25
CA LYS A 49 25.44 -16.35 -5.02
C LYS A 49 26.12 -16.15 -6.38
N LYS A 50 27.18 -16.92 -6.67
CA LYS A 50 27.92 -16.87 -7.95
C LYS A 50 27.03 -16.88 -9.19
N LYS A 51 25.93 -17.63 -9.15
CA LYS A 51 24.97 -17.74 -10.27
C LYS A 51 24.30 -16.41 -10.64
N TYR A 52 24.24 -15.46 -9.70
CA TYR A 52 23.55 -14.17 -9.86
C TYR A 52 24.51 -12.99 -9.80
N ALA A 53 25.83 -13.22 -9.95
CA ALA A 53 26.86 -12.18 -9.89
C ALA A 53 26.62 -11.01 -10.86
N ASP A 54 26.10 -11.30 -12.06
CA ASP A 54 25.84 -10.31 -13.10
C ASP A 54 24.72 -9.32 -12.74
N VAL A 55 23.81 -9.69 -11.83
CA VAL A 55 22.69 -8.86 -11.40
C VAL A 55 22.82 -8.39 -9.94
N GLU A 56 23.89 -8.79 -9.24
CA GLU A 56 24.03 -8.58 -7.80
C GLU A 56 23.97 -7.10 -7.41
N ALA A 57 24.65 -6.22 -8.14
CA ALA A 57 24.65 -4.79 -7.84
C ALA A 57 23.26 -4.17 -7.95
N GLU A 58 22.48 -4.55 -8.96
CA GLU A 58 21.09 -4.12 -9.14
C GLU A 58 20.20 -4.65 -8.01
N ILE A 59 20.33 -5.92 -7.66
CA ILE A 59 19.56 -6.55 -6.58
C ILE A 59 19.88 -5.90 -5.23
N VAL A 60 21.14 -5.59 -4.93
CA VAL A 60 21.55 -4.90 -3.69
C VAL A 60 20.92 -3.50 -3.60
N ALA A 61 20.98 -2.72 -4.69
CA ALA A 61 20.38 -1.40 -4.73
C ALA A 61 18.85 -1.47 -4.53
N LEU A 62 18.20 -2.43 -5.18
CA LEU A 62 16.77 -2.63 -5.10
C LEU A 62 16.32 -3.08 -3.70
N LYS A 63 17.11 -3.91 -3.03
CA LYS A 63 16.89 -4.27 -1.62
C LYS A 63 16.89 -3.06 -0.71
N GLY A 64 17.88 -2.16 -0.87
CA GLY A 64 17.92 -0.91 -0.11
C GLY A 64 16.67 -0.05 -0.33
N LYS A 65 16.17 0.03 -1.58
CA LYS A 65 14.90 0.69 -1.88
C LYS A 65 13.73 0.03 -1.15
N CYS A 66 13.66 -1.31 -1.17
CA CYS A 66 12.59 -2.05 -0.50
C CYS A 66 12.63 -1.90 1.03
N ASP A 67 13.81 -1.81 1.63
CA ASP A 67 13.95 -1.56 3.08
C ASP A 67 13.34 -0.20 3.46
N LEU A 68 13.53 0.83 2.62
CA LEU A 68 12.89 2.13 2.80
C LEU A 68 11.37 2.06 2.61
N LEU A 69 10.90 1.44 1.52
CA LEU A 69 9.48 1.27 1.23
C LEU A 69 8.74 0.53 2.35
N GLN A 70 9.33 -0.53 2.92
CA GLN A 70 8.75 -1.26 4.04
C GLN A 70 8.55 -0.37 5.27
N ASN A 71 9.57 0.42 5.63
CA ASN A 71 9.50 1.33 6.75
C ASN A 71 8.46 2.43 6.50
N GLU A 72 8.48 3.04 5.32
CA GLU A 72 7.53 4.10 4.96
C GLU A 72 6.08 3.58 4.97
N LEU A 73 5.83 2.37 4.46
CA LEU A 73 4.51 1.72 4.53
C LEU A 73 4.08 1.45 5.97
N LEU A 74 4.99 1.03 6.85
CA LEU A 74 4.68 0.86 8.27
C LEU A 74 4.35 2.18 8.95
N ASP A 75 5.04 3.27 8.59
CA ASP A 75 4.76 4.62 9.08
C ASP A 75 3.38 5.14 8.62
N GLN A 76 2.85 4.64 7.48
CA GLN A 76 1.50 4.98 7.05
C GLN A 76 0.41 4.37 7.96
N VAL A 77 0.69 3.35 8.75
CA VAL A 77 -0.30 2.75 9.65
C VAL A 77 -0.81 3.75 10.70
N PRO A 78 0.05 4.40 11.51
CA PRO A 78 -0.39 5.47 12.40
C PRO A 78 -0.81 6.74 11.63
N ALA A 79 -0.17 7.06 10.50
CA ALA A 79 -0.51 8.25 9.71
C ALA A 79 -1.95 8.22 9.18
N ASP A 80 -2.47 7.06 8.78
CA ASP A 80 -3.86 6.90 8.34
C ASP A 80 -4.85 7.26 9.47
N ALA A 81 -4.58 6.78 10.68
CA ALA A 81 -5.38 7.10 11.85
C ALA A 81 -5.35 8.60 12.16
N GLU A 82 -4.17 9.22 12.10
CA GLU A 82 -3.98 10.66 12.36
C GLU A 82 -4.63 11.52 11.27
N GLY A 83 -4.52 11.12 10.01
CA GLY A 83 -5.12 11.79 8.86
C GLY A 83 -6.66 11.81 8.89
N PHE A 84 -7.27 10.84 9.56
CA PHE A 84 -8.72 10.76 9.72
C PHE A 84 -9.25 11.67 10.85
N ILE A 85 -8.44 12.06 11.83
CA ILE A 85 -8.87 12.86 12.99
C ILE A 85 -9.56 14.18 12.58
N PRO A 86 -9.03 15.00 11.64
CA PRO A 86 -9.70 16.23 11.21
C PRO A 86 -11.10 15.99 10.65
N LEU A 87 -11.25 14.94 9.83
CA LEU A 87 -12.53 14.59 9.22
C LEU A 87 -13.54 14.10 10.26
N SER A 88 -13.10 13.26 11.20
CA SER A 88 -13.92 12.80 12.31
C SER A 88 -14.47 13.97 13.15
N LYS A 89 -13.62 14.96 13.46
CA LYS A 89 -14.02 16.19 14.18
C LYS A 89 -15.00 17.03 13.36
N ALA A 90 -14.77 17.16 12.05
CA ALA A 90 -15.62 17.95 11.17
C ALA A 90 -17.04 17.39 11.06
N TYR A 91 -17.23 16.08 11.15
CA TYR A 91 -18.56 15.47 11.22
C TYR A 91 -19.36 15.89 12.45
N GLY A 92 -18.71 16.22 13.56
CA GLY A 92 -19.34 16.71 14.79
C GLY A 92 -19.81 18.16 14.73
N ILE A 93 -19.45 18.96 13.72
CA ILE A 93 -19.90 20.35 13.56
C ILE A 93 -21.41 20.33 13.26
N PRO A 94 -22.24 21.20 13.92
CA PRO A 94 -23.68 21.31 13.67
C PRO A 94 -23.97 21.55 12.18
N LYS A 95 -25.13 21.03 11.71
CA LYS A 95 -25.50 21.12 10.28
C LYS A 95 -25.77 22.53 9.79
N ASP A 96 -26.20 23.39 10.71
CA ASP A 96 -26.54 24.80 10.51
C ASP A 96 -25.33 25.75 10.68
N ASP A 97 -24.18 25.24 11.09
CA ASP A 97 -22.95 26.02 11.20
C ASP A 97 -22.42 26.40 9.80
N PRO A 98 -22.26 27.72 9.53
CA PRO A 98 -21.84 28.20 8.20
C PRO A 98 -20.44 27.75 7.81
N THR A 99 -19.58 27.35 8.76
CA THR A 99 -18.20 26.89 8.50
C THR A 99 -18.12 25.40 8.19
N ARG A 100 -19.19 24.64 8.44
CA ARG A 100 -19.21 23.18 8.36
C ARG A 100 -18.82 22.66 6.97
N ALA A 101 -19.41 23.24 5.92
CA ALA A 101 -19.18 22.77 4.54
C ALA A 101 -17.71 22.91 4.14
N GLU A 102 -17.11 24.07 4.38
CA GLU A 102 -15.69 24.33 4.07
C GLU A 102 -14.76 23.46 4.90
N THR A 103 -15.08 23.28 6.20
CA THR A 103 -14.27 22.44 7.10
C THR A 103 -14.31 20.98 6.70
N LEU A 104 -15.48 20.46 6.34
CA LEU A 104 -15.62 19.09 5.82
C LEU A 104 -14.83 18.90 4.52
N GLU A 105 -14.94 19.83 3.58
CA GLU A 105 -14.22 19.78 2.31
C GLU A 105 -12.71 19.67 2.53
N LYS A 106 -12.13 20.58 3.32
CA LYS A 106 -10.70 20.58 3.62
C LYS A 106 -10.27 19.30 4.35
N ALA A 107 -11.03 18.87 5.35
CA ALA A 107 -10.72 17.69 6.13
C ALA A 107 -10.81 16.41 5.28
N THR A 108 -11.76 16.34 4.34
CA THR A 108 -11.90 15.21 3.42
C THR A 108 -10.71 15.11 2.45
N ILE A 109 -10.23 16.24 1.92
CA ILE A 109 -9.04 16.27 1.08
C ILE A 109 -7.82 15.75 1.86
N ILE A 110 -7.64 16.18 3.10
CA ILE A 110 -6.56 15.69 3.97
C ILE A 110 -6.68 14.18 4.19
N ALA A 111 -7.88 13.67 4.46
CA ALA A 111 -8.11 12.24 4.68
C ALA A 111 -7.88 11.38 3.42
N CYS A 112 -7.81 11.96 2.23
CA CYS A 112 -7.42 11.26 1.00
C CYS A 112 -5.90 11.12 0.84
N GLN A 113 -5.09 11.95 1.50
CA GLN A 113 -3.65 12.03 1.22
C GLN A 113 -2.92 10.75 1.60
N VAL A 114 -3.15 10.23 2.81
CA VAL A 114 -2.47 9.02 3.29
C VAL A 114 -2.82 7.78 2.45
N PRO A 115 -4.10 7.44 2.19
CA PRO A 115 -4.41 6.30 1.35
C PRO A 115 -3.91 6.46 -0.10
N MET A 116 -3.86 7.68 -0.64
CA MET A 116 -3.25 7.95 -1.93
C MET A 116 -1.74 7.63 -1.92
N HIS A 117 -1.03 8.07 -0.88
CA HIS A 117 0.39 7.78 -0.72
C HIS A 117 0.67 6.28 -0.53
N ILE A 118 -0.17 5.57 0.23
CA ILE A 118 -0.09 4.10 0.31
C ILE A 118 -0.19 3.46 -1.08
N MET A 119 -1.08 3.95 -1.95
CA MET A 119 -1.18 3.45 -3.32
C MET A 119 0.10 3.69 -4.12
N GLU A 120 0.73 4.86 -3.99
CA GLU A 120 2.01 5.18 -4.64
C GLU A 120 3.12 4.22 -4.19
N LEU A 121 3.24 3.98 -2.89
CA LEU A 121 4.19 3.04 -2.32
C LEU A 121 3.93 1.58 -2.78
N CYS A 122 2.67 1.20 -2.94
CA CYS A 122 2.30 -0.10 -3.52
C CYS A 122 2.79 -0.22 -4.98
N CYS A 123 2.65 0.84 -5.78
CA CYS A 123 3.12 0.86 -7.17
C CYS A 123 4.63 0.63 -7.24
N GLU A 124 5.41 1.36 -6.44
CA GLU A 124 6.85 1.19 -6.35
C GLU A 124 7.27 -0.19 -5.85
N SER A 125 6.51 -0.75 -4.91
CA SER A 125 6.73 -2.11 -4.41
C SER A 125 6.49 -3.16 -5.48
N ILE A 126 5.44 -3.03 -6.30
CA ILE A 126 5.15 -3.94 -7.41
C ILE A 126 6.26 -3.87 -8.47
N GLU A 127 6.77 -2.68 -8.79
CA GLU A 127 7.92 -2.52 -9.69
C GLU A 127 9.15 -3.26 -9.16
N ALA A 128 9.48 -3.09 -7.89
CA ALA A 128 10.60 -3.78 -7.27
C ALA A 128 10.43 -5.30 -7.31
N ILE A 129 9.23 -5.79 -6.97
CA ILE A 129 8.90 -7.22 -7.00
C ILE A 129 9.03 -7.79 -8.42
N SER A 130 8.69 -7.03 -9.46
CA SER A 130 8.83 -7.47 -10.85
C SER A 130 10.28 -7.81 -11.22
N VAL A 131 11.23 -6.99 -10.75
CA VAL A 131 12.66 -7.22 -10.96
C VAL A 131 13.14 -8.45 -10.17
N PHE A 132 12.71 -8.60 -8.92
CA PHE A 132 13.05 -9.80 -8.14
C PHE A 132 12.48 -11.08 -8.75
N ALA A 133 11.27 -11.05 -9.28
CA ALA A 133 10.66 -12.19 -9.97
C ALA A 133 11.43 -12.57 -11.24
N ALA A 134 11.92 -11.57 -11.99
CA ALA A 134 12.65 -11.79 -13.24
C ALA A 134 14.10 -12.23 -13.02
N LYS A 135 14.81 -11.59 -12.09
CA LYS A 135 16.27 -11.70 -11.94
C LYS A 135 16.74 -12.41 -10.65
N GLY A 136 15.86 -12.54 -9.68
CA GLY A 136 16.18 -13.10 -8.37
C GLY A 136 16.29 -14.62 -8.33
N SER A 137 16.54 -15.12 -7.12
CA SER A 137 16.74 -16.54 -6.87
C SER A 137 15.51 -17.36 -7.22
N ARG A 138 15.67 -18.32 -8.15
CA ARG A 138 14.59 -19.24 -8.55
C ARG A 138 14.08 -20.11 -7.41
N LEU A 139 14.88 -20.32 -6.36
CA LEU A 139 14.45 -21.07 -5.17
C LEU A 139 13.41 -20.33 -4.32
N ALA A 140 13.35 -19.00 -4.46
CA ALA A 140 12.44 -18.15 -3.70
C ALA A 140 11.47 -17.38 -4.62
N VAL A 141 11.35 -17.75 -5.90
CA VAL A 141 10.53 -17.00 -6.85
C VAL A 141 9.04 -17.02 -6.49
N SER A 142 8.58 -18.06 -5.75
CA SER A 142 7.22 -18.11 -5.21
C SER A 142 6.91 -16.93 -4.30
N ASP A 143 7.88 -16.47 -3.51
CA ASP A 143 7.69 -15.34 -2.60
C ASP A 143 7.51 -14.02 -3.36
N ALA A 144 8.13 -13.87 -4.55
CA ALA A 144 7.83 -12.75 -5.44
C ALA A 144 6.39 -12.79 -5.95
N GLY A 145 5.88 -13.96 -6.33
CA GLY A 145 4.47 -14.13 -6.72
C GLY A 145 3.50 -13.84 -5.59
N CYS A 146 3.80 -14.34 -4.38
CA CYS A 146 3.02 -14.02 -3.18
C CYS A 146 3.05 -12.51 -2.87
N GLY A 147 4.23 -11.89 -2.92
CA GLY A 147 4.41 -10.46 -2.69
C GLY A 147 3.58 -9.62 -3.66
N ALA A 148 3.62 -9.94 -4.96
CA ALA A 148 2.84 -9.24 -5.98
C ALA A 148 1.32 -9.32 -5.71
N ALA A 149 0.80 -10.51 -5.40
CA ALA A 149 -0.61 -10.72 -5.09
C ALA A 149 -1.05 -9.93 -3.83
N ILE A 150 -0.22 -9.93 -2.80
CA ILE A 150 -0.48 -9.23 -1.52
C ILE A 150 -0.44 -7.72 -1.73
N VAL A 151 0.57 -7.16 -2.42
CA VAL A 151 0.67 -5.72 -2.67
C VAL A 151 -0.45 -5.24 -3.60
N LYS A 152 -0.85 -6.04 -4.61
CA LYS A 152 -2.03 -5.74 -5.42
C LYS A 152 -3.29 -5.61 -4.57
N SER A 153 -3.51 -6.53 -3.64
CA SER A 153 -4.66 -6.47 -2.74
C SER A 153 -4.62 -5.21 -1.86
N ALA A 154 -3.44 -4.82 -1.39
CA ALA A 154 -3.24 -3.59 -0.63
C ALA A 154 -3.52 -2.33 -1.46
N LEU A 155 -3.04 -2.28 -2.71
CA LEU A 155 -3.31 -1.19 -3.67
C LEU A 155 -4.82 -1.01 -3.89
N GLN A 156 -5.54 -2.12 -4.09
CA GLN A 156 -7.00 -2.10 -4.26
C GLN A 156 -7.72 -1.64 -2.99
N ALA A 157 -7.31 -2.14 -1.82
CA ALA A 157 -7.92 -1.77 -0.55
C ALA A 157 -7.67 -0.29 -0.21
N ALA A 158 -6.46 0.24 -0.43
CA ALA A 158 -6.13 1.64 -0.24
C ALA A 158 -6.99 2.56 -1.13
N SER A 159 -7.25 2.18 -2.38
CA SER A 159 -8.07 2.96 -3.31
C SER A 159 -9.49 3.17 -2.81
N LEU A 160 -10.08 2.20 -2.11
CA LEU A 160 -11.42 2.33 -1.55
C LEU A 160 -11.48 3.40 -0.46
N ASN A 161 -10.38 3.61 0.28
CA ASN A 161 -10.30 4.67 1.28
C ASN A 161 -10.19 6.07 0.62
N VAL A 162 -9.64 6.16 -0.59
CA VAL A 162 -9.72 7.40 -1.39
C VAL A 162 -11.14 7.59 -1.92
N PHE A 163 -11.73 6.59 -2.56
CA PHE A 163 -13.02 6.70 -3.23
C PHE A 163 -14.18 7.02 -2.28
N ILE A 164 -14.21 6.45 -1.07
CA ILE A 164 -15.25 6.76 -0.08
C ILE A 164 -15.20 8.22 0.34
N ASN A 165 -14.01 8.82 0.41
CA ASN A 165 -13.81 10.22 0.75
C ASN A 165 -14.13 11.13 -0.45
N THR A 166 -13.58 10.87 -1.64
CA THR A 166 -13.80 11.70 -2.84
C THR A 166 -15.28 11.75 -3.24
N LYS A 167 -16.06 10.71 -2.93
CA LYS A 167 -17.51 10.68 -3.14
C LYS A 167 -18.22 11.84 -2.45
N THR A 168 -17.71 12.31 -1.32
CA THR A 168 -18.35 13.34 -0.49
C THR A 168 -17.84 14.75 -0.77
N LEU A 169 -16.79 14.93 -1.56
CA LEU A 169 -16.25 16.23 -1.91
C LEU A 169 -17.25 17.03 -2.76
N ALA A 170 -17.47 18.29 -2.37
CA ALA A 170 -18.27 19.23 -3.15
C ALA A 170 -17.54 19.68 -4.43
N ASN A 171 -16.21 19.87 -4.36
CA ASN A 171 -15.38 20.16 -5.52
C ASN A 171 -15.18 18.90 -6.37
N ARG A 172 -16.07 18.71 -7.34
CA ARG A 172 -16.04 17.52 -8.20
C ARG A 172 -14.79 17.44 -9.06
N ALA A 173 -14.19 18.56 -9.47
CA ALA A 173 -12.97 18.56 -10.25
C ALA A 173 -11.78 17.95 -9.48
N VAL A 174 -11.62 18.30 -8.20
CA VAL A 174 -10.61 17.71 -7.31
C VAL A 174 -10.88 16.23 -7.09
N ALA A 175 -12.16 15.85 -6.86
CA ALA A 175 -12.53 14.45 -6.69
C ALA A 175 -12.22 13.61 -7.93
N GLU A 176 -12.52 14.12 -9.12
CA GLU A 176 -12.26 13.45 -10.40
C GLU A 176 -10.77 13.31 -10.69
N GLU A 177 -9.96 14.34 -10.39
CA GLU A 177 -8.49 14.27 -10.51
C GLU A 177 -7.92 13.17 -9.61
N MET A 178 -8.31 13.14 -8.32
CA MET A 178 -7.86 12.09 -7.39
C MET A 178 -8.30 10.71 -7.86
N ASN A 179 -9.55 10.57 -8.28
CA ASN A 179 -10.08 9.29 -8.76
C ASN A 179 -9.36 8.81 -10.03
N ALA A 180 -9.10 9.71 -10.98
CA ALA A 180 -8.38 9.38 -12.20
C ALA A 180 -6.96 8.88 -11.90
N LYS A 181 -6.25 9.50 -10.95
CA LYS A 181 -4.93 9.06 -10.50
C LYS A 181 -5.01 7.65 -9.89
N CYS A 182 -5.97 7.39 -8.99
CA CYS A 182 -6.17 6.06 -8.40
C CYS A 182 -6.48 5.00 -9.46
N LEU A 183 -7.39 5.30 -10.39
CA LEU A 183 -7.77 4.37 -11.45
C LEU A 183 -6.60 4.05 -12.38
N GLY A 184 -5.74 5.03 -12.70
CA GLY A 184 -4.52 4.83 -13.47
C GLY A 184 -3.53 3.89 -12.76
N MET A 185 -3.32 4.08 -11.45
CA MET A 185 -2.48 3.18 -10.66
C MET A 185 -3.05 1.76 -10.60
N LEU A 186 -4.37 1.60 -10.38
CA LEU A 186 -5.04 0.30 -10.36
C LEU A 186 -4.92 -0.43 -11.70
N ASP A 187 -5.13 0.28 -12.81
CA ASP A 187 -5.05 -0.32 -14.15
C ASP A 187 -3.62 -0.76 -14.48
N THR A 188 -2.64 0.11 -14.27
CA THR A 188 -1.24 -0.17 -14.62
C THR A 188 -0.63 -1.22 -13.71
N TYR A 189 -0.64 -0.98 -12.42
CA TYR A 189 0.07 -1.83 -11.46
C TYR A 189 -0.72 -3.06 -11.03
N GLY A 190 -2.05 -3.00 -11.13
CA GLY A 190 -2.88 -4.18 -10.99
C GLY A 190 -2.57 -5.24 -12.06
N LYS A 191 -2.42 -4.82 -13.32
CA LYS A 191 -2.03 -5.69 -14.43
C LYS A 191 -0.61 -6.22 -14.26
N LEU A 192 0.35 -5.35 -13.89
CA LEU A 192 1.74 -5.77 -13.67
C LEU A 192 1.84 -6.81 -12.55
N ALA A 193 1.10 -6.65 -11.46
CA ALA A 193 1.08 -7.63 -10.38
C ALA A 193 0.48 -8.98 -10.82
N ASP A 194 -0.57 -8.96 -11.65
CA ASP A 194 -1.13 -10.18 -12.25
C ASP A 194 -0.12 -10.87 -13.17
N GLU A 195 0.57 -10.13 -14.01
CA GLU A 195 1.61 -10.66 -14.90
C GLU A 195 2.75 -11.32 -14.12
N ILE A 196 3.19 -10.72 -13.01
CA ILE A 196 4.20 -11.31 -12.12
C ILE A 196 3.67 -12.64 -11.56
N PHE A 197 2.47 -12.63 -10.99
CA PHE A 197 1.85 -13.82 -10.40
C PHE A 197 1.70 -14.95 -11.42
N GLU A 198 1.13 -14.66 -12.60
CA GLU A 198 0.92 -15.66 -13.65
C GLU A 198 2.24 -16.20 -14.21
N THR A 199 3.26 -15.36 -14.35
CA THR A 199 4.60 -15.77 -14.81
C THR A 199 5.24 -16.73 -13.81
N VAL A 200 5.19 -16.40 -12.52
CA VAL A 200 5.71 -17.26 -11.44
C VAL A 200 4.94 -18.58 -11.41
N LYS A 201 3.62 -18.53 -11.41
CA LYS A 201 2.75 -19.70 -11.40
C LYS A 201 3.02 -20.64 -12.59
N ALA A 202 3.13 -20.09 -13.79
CA ALA A 202 3.40 -20.88 -15.00
C ALA A 202 4.76 -21.61 -14.94
N GLY A 203 5.71 -21.10 -14.17
CA GLY A 203 7.02 -21.72 -13.96
C GLY A 203 6.96 -23.06 -13.21
N PHE A 204 5.89 -23.33 -12.46
CA PHE A 204 5.73 -24.57 -11.69
C PHE A 204 5.10 -25.73 -12.48
N PHE A 205 4.58 -25.47 -13.67
CA PHE A 205 3.89 -26.46 -14.50
C PHE A 205 4.59 -26.76 -15.84
N LYS A 206 5.88 -26.36 -15.92
CA LYS A 206 6.76 -26.64 -17.10
C LYS A 206 7.61 -27.87 -16.90
#